data_7017f45534d64047468c589bc74af120
#
_entry.id   7017f45534d64047468c589bc74af120
#
_cell.length_a   1.000
_cell.length_b   1.000
_cell.length_c   1.000
_cell.angle_alpha   90.00
_cell.angle_beta   90.00
_cell.angle_gamma   90.00
#
_symmetry.space_group_name_H-M   'P 1'
#
loop_
_entity.id
_entity.type
_entity.pdbx_description
1 polymer ?
#
loop_
_entity_poly.entity_id
_entity_poly.type
_entity_poly.pdbx_seq_one_letter_code
_entity_poly.pdbx_strand_id
1 'polypeptide(L)'
;MTKLNLLYILYIYSEQGGKGVNIFIDNKSGAPIYDQIYSQIKAQIIGGDLQEDESLPSIRSLAKDLRISVITTKRAYEELEKEGFIYTVAGKGSFVAPKNVELLREENLKKIETYMQEIQKLAVSCGLGLEDIIEMFRVLEED
;
A
#
# COMPACT_ATOMS: atom_id res chain seq x y z
N MET A 1 -1.52 9.89 16.63
CA MET A 1 -2.20 8.62 16.93
C MET A 1 -1.54 7.96 18.12
N THR A 2 -2.26 7.69 19.18
CA THR A 2 -1.71 7.01 20.35
C THR A 2 -1.63 5.49 20.08
N LYS A 3 -0.67 4.79 20.73
CA LYS A 3 -0.54 3.32 20.68
C LYS A 3 -1.87 2.60 21.00
N LEU A 4 -2.72 3.19 21.82
CA LEU A 4 -4.02 2.64 22.20
C LEU A 4 -5.02 2.64 21.02
N ASN A 5 -4.99 3.66 20.16
CA ASN A 5 -5.84 3.73 18.98
C ASN A 5 -5.45 2.69 17.93
N LEU A 6 -4.15 2.45 17.77
CA LEU A 6 -3.67 1.43 16.86
C LEU A 6 -4.04 0.01 17.33
N LEU A 7 -3.90 -0.26 18.63
CA LEU A 7 -4.30 -1.53 19.25
C LEU A 7 -5.81 -1.76 19.19
N TYR A 8 -6.61 -0.71 19.39
CA TYR A 8 -8.07 -0.78 19.28
C TYR A 8 -8.53 -1.05 17.85
N ILE A 9 -7.91 -0.39 16.88
CA ILE A 9 -8.14 -0.64 15.46
C ILE A 9 -7.75 -2.08 15.10
N LEU A 10 -6.59 -2.56 15.53
CA LEU A 10 -6.13 -3.94 15.34
C LEU A 10 -7.06 -4.96 16.03
N TYR A 11 -7.59 -4.64 17.22
CA TYR A 11 -8.53 -5.48 17.95
C TYR A 11 -9.87 -5.61 17.22
N ILE A 12 -10.45 -4.50 16.74
CA ILE A 12 -11.70 -4.53 15.95
C ILE A 12 -11.50 -5.35 14.68
N TYR A 13 -10.35 -5.25 14.03
CA TYR A 13 -10.05 -6.03 12.81
C TYR A 13 -9.84 -7.51 13.07
N SER A 14 -9.28 -7.89 14.22
CA SER A 14 -9.10 -9.30 14.58
C SER A 14 -10.42 -10.01 14.91
N GLU A 15 -11.41 -9.28 15.45
CA GLU A 15 -12.71 -9.85 15.80
C GLU A 15 -13.68 -9.96 14.60
N GLN A 16 -13.52 -9.13 13.59
CA GLN A 16 -14.45 -9.14 12.45
C GLN A 16 -14.17 -10.22 11.41
N GLY A 17 -13.09 -11.01 11.54
CA GLY A 17 -12.82 -12.21 10.72
C GLY A 17 -13.03 -12.01 9.20
N GLY A 18 -13.14 -10.78 8.78
CA GLY A 18 -13.54 -10.39 7.44
C GLY A 18 -12.31 -10.24 6.54
N LYS A 19 -12.22 -11.12 5.58
CA LYS A 19 -11.46 -10.89 4.36
C LYS A 19 -11.95 -9.59 3.74
N GLY A 20 -11.23 -8.50 3.93
CA GLY A 20 -11.60 -7.21 3.40
C GLY A 20 -10.41 -6.27 3.35
N VAL A 21 -10.53 -5.23 2.53
CA VAL A 21 -9.53 -4.17 2.49
C VAL A 21 -9.57 -3.36 3.79
N ASN A 22 -8.40 -3.08 4.30
CA ASN A 22 -8.21 -2.29 5.49
C ASN A 22 -7.73 -0.90 5.09
N ILE A 23 -8.63 0.10 5.12
CA ILE A 23 -8.33 1.44 4.66
C ILE A 23 -8.62 2.47 5.75
N PHE A 24 -7.64 3.33 5.99
CA PHE A 24 -7.74 4.47 6.86
C PHE A 24 -7.56 5.77 6.05
N ILE A 25 -8.55 6.67 6.12
CA ILE A 25 -8.49 7.97 5.46
C ILE A 25 -7.97 9.02 6.44
N ASP A 26 -6.83 9.62 6.10
CA ASP A 26 -6.25 10.74 6.83
C ASP A 26 -6.59 12.07 6.14
N ASN A 27 -7.55 12.79 6.72
CA ASN A 27 -7.95 14.10 6.20
C ASN A 27 -6.91 15.20 6.40
N LYS A 28 -5.88 14.94 7.19
CA LYS A 28 -4.80 15.90 7.50
C LYS A 28 -3.55 15.71 6.64
N SER A 29 -3.43 14.60 5.94
CA SER A 29 -2.20 14.26 5.19
C SER A 29 -1.96 15.14 3.96
N GLY A 30 -2.99 15.84 3.46
CA GLY A 30 -2.92 16.60 2.21
C GLY A 30 -2.92 15.75 0.93
N ALA A 31 -2.77 14.43 1.03
CA ALA A 31 -2.89 13.53 -0.10
C ALA A 31 -4.36 13.39 -0.55
N PRO A 32 -4.64 13.38 -1.86
CA PRO A 32 -5.99 13.14 -2.36
C PRO A 32 -6.56 11.82 -1.82
N ILE A 33 -7.86 11.81 -1.53
CA ILE A 33 -8.50 10.63 -0.93
C ILE A 33 -8.38 9.41 -1.84
N TYR A 34 -8.56 9.57 -3.17
CA TYR A 34 -8.42 8.45 -4.09
C TYR A 34 -7.01 7.82 -4.05
N ASP A 35 -5.99 8.64 -3.88
CA ASP A 35 -4.60 8.20 -3.80
C ASP A 35 -4.32 7.45 -2.49
N GLN A 36 -4.94 7.87 -1.39
CA GLN A 36 -4.86 7.15 -0.11
C GLN A 36 -5.48 5.75 -0.21
N ILE A 37 -6.64 5.62 -0.88
CA ILE A 37 -7.29 4.32 -1.14
C ILE A 37 -6.42 3.45 -2.04
N TYR A 38 -5.97 3.99 -3.15
CA TYR A 38 -5.12 3.34 -4.12
C TYR A 38 -3.84 2.79 -3.47
N SER A 39 -3.12 3.64 -2.76
CA SER A 39 -1.85 3.28 -2.13
C SER A 39 -2.00 2.20 -1.06
N GLN A 40 -3.07 2.25 -0.27
CA GLN A 40 -3.31 1.27 0.80
C GLN A 40 -3.75 -0.09 0.24
N ILE A 41 -4.61 -0.14 -0.76
CA ILE A 41 -4.98 -1.40 -1.43
C ILE A 41 -3.76 -2.01 -2.12
N LYS A 42 -3.00 -1.21 -2.85
CA LYS A 42 -1.76 -1.64 -3.51
C LYS A 42 -0.77 -2.23 -2.50
N ALA A 43 -0.56 -1.58 -1.37
CA ALA A 43 0.33 -2.07 -0.32
C ALA A 43 -0.13 -3.41 0.26
N GLN A 44 -1.42 -3.61 0.45
CA GLN A 44 -1.99 -4.87 0.93
C GLN A 44 -1.85 -6.01 -0.09
N ILE A 45 -1.98 -5.69 -1.38
CA ILE A 45 -1.75 -6.67 -2.46
C ILE A 45 -0.27 -7.06 -2.53
N ILE A 46 0.62 -6.09 -2.54
CA ILE A 46 2.08 -6.33 -2.59
C ILE A 46 2.57 -7.08 -1.35
N GLY A 47 2.05 -6.72 -0.18
CA GLY A 47 2.40 -7.35 1.10
C GLY A 47 1.80 -8.73 1.33
N GLY A 48 0.88 -9.18 0.47
CA GLY A 48 0.23 -10.49 0.57
C GLY A 48 -0.96 -10.55 1.53
N ASP A 49 -1.38 -9.44 2.11
CA ASP A 49 -2.60 -9.36 2.94
C ASP A 49 -3.86 -9.58 2.11
N LEU A 50 -3.84 -9.12 0.87
CA LEU A 50 -4.82 -9.44 -0.16
C LEU A 50 -4.20 -10.42 -1.14
N GLN A 51 -4.81 -11.59 -1.28
CA GLN A 51 -4.31 -12.68 -2.12
C GLN A 51 -4.89 -12.65 -3.52
N GLU A 52 -4.25 -13.35 -4.45
CA GLU A 52 -4.75 -13.52 -5.82
C GLU A 52 -6.21 -14.00 -5.83
N ASP A 53 -6.99 -13.43 -6.74
CA ASP A 53 -8.41 -13.72 -6.96
C ASP A 53 -9.31 -13.43 -5.75
N GLU A 54 -8.78 -12.81 -4.70
CA GLU A 54 -9.59 -12.35 -3.58
C GLU A 54 -10.53 -11.23 -4.03
N SER A 55 -11.79 -11.34 -3.64
CA SER A 55 -12.82 -10.35 -3.96
C SER A 55 -12.60 -9.06 -3.15
N LEU A 56 -12.60 -7.94 -3.84
CA LEU A 56 -12.61 -6.61 -3.21
C LEU A 56 -14.05 -6.16 -2.91
N PRO A 57 -14.25 -5.30 -1.92
CA PRO A 57 -15.57 -4.69 -1.71
C PRO A 57 -16.01 -3.94 -2.97
N SER A 58 -17.31 -3.88 -3.22
CA SER A 58 -17.83 -3.06 -4.32
C SER A 58 -17.48 -1.58 -4.09
N ILE A 59 -17.36 -0.84 -5.18
CA ILE A 59 -17.07 0.61 -5.12
C ILE A 59 -18.09 1.33 -4.23
N ARG A 60 -19.37 0.99 -4.36
CA ARG A 60 -20.44 1.59 -3.54
C ARG A 60 -20.32 1.21 -2.06
N SER A 61 -20.05 -0.05 -1.77
CA SER A 61 -19.87 -0.53 -0.40
C SER A 61 -18.69 0.14 0.27
N LEU A 62 -17.54 0.20 -0.40
CA LEU A 62 -16.35 0.85 0.14
C LEU A 62 -16.55 2.35 0.35
N ALA A 63 -17.17 3.03 -0.62
CA ALA A 63 -17.49 4.45 -0.50
C ALA A 63 -18.40 4.73 0.70
N LYS A 64 -19.41 3.88 0.91
CA LYS A 64 -20.31 3.97 2.07
C LYS A 64 -19.57 3.76 3.39
N ASP A 65 -18.73 2.72 3.47
CA ASP A 65 -17.99 2.38 4.69
C ASP A 65 -16.98 3.47 5.06
N LEU A 66 -16.32 4.05 4.08
CA LEU A 66 -15.36 5.14 4.27
C LEU A 66 -16.00 6.53 4.35
N ARG A 67 -17.30 6.64 4.08
CA ARG A 67 -18.04 7.92 4.04
C ARG A 67 -17.45 8.92 3.04
N ILE A 68 -17.16 8.45 1.86
CA ILE A 68 -16.60 9.22 0.74
C ILE A 68 -17.46 9.06 -0.52
N SER A 69 -17.15 9.84 -1.56
CA SER A 69 -17.91 9.77 -2.80
C SER A 69 -17.61 8.48 -3.59
N VAL A 70 -18.61 7.99 -4.31
CA VAL A 70 -18.46 6.86 -5.23
C VAL A 70 -17.45 7.17 -6.34
N ILE A 71 -17.43 8.41 -6.84
CA ILE A 71 -16.51 8.84 -7.90
C ILE A 71 -15.05 8.74 -7.43
N THR A 72 -14.75 9.15 -6.21
CA THR A 72 -13.41 9.07 -5.61
C THR A 72 -12.96 7.61 -5.48
N THR A 73 -13.82 6.76 -4.98
CA THR A 73 -13.55 5.31 -4.84
C THR A 73 -13.36 4.65 -6.19
N LYS A 74 -14.21 4.98 -7.17
CA LYS A 74 -14.10 4.50 -8.54
C LYS A 74 -12.75 4.85 -9.16
N ARG A 75 -12.29 6.08 -8.98
CA ARG A 75 -10.98 6.51 -9.48
C ARG A 75 -9.84 5.66 -8.93
N ALA A 76 -9.86 5.37 -7.64
CA ALA A 76 -8.85 4.50 -7.03
C ALA A 76 -8.84 3.11 -7.66
N TYR A 77 -10.01 2.50 -7.87
CA TYR A 77 -10.13 1.19 -8.52
C TYR A 77 -9.68 1.22 -9.98
N GLU A 78 -10.02 2.26 -10.72
CA GLU A 78 -9.57 2.44 -12.11
C GLU A 78 -8.05 2.52 -12.22
N GLU A 79 -7.38 3.25 -11.31
CA GLU A 79 -5.92 3.32 -11.27
C GLU A 79 -5.29 1.95 -10.92
N LEU A 80 -5.86 1.23 -9.95
CA LEU A 80 -5.42 -0.12 -9.60
C LEU A 80 -5.57 -1.09 -10.77
N GLU A 81 -6.66 -1.03 -11.51
CA GLU A 81 -6.90 -1.88 -12.67
C GLU A 81 -5.98 -1.54 -13.83
N LYS A 82 -5.78 -0.24 -14.09
CA LYS A 82 -4.86 0.26 -15.12
C LYS A 82 -3.43 -0.22 -14.90
N GLU A 83 -2.99 -0.26 -13.65
CA GLU A 83 -1.65 -0.73 -13.29
C GLU A 83 -1.56 -2.26 -13.13
N GLY A 84 -2.66 -2.99 -13.28
CA GLY A 84 -2.67 -4.45 -13.26
C GLY A 84 -2.71 -5.08 -11.88
N PHE A 85 -3.07 -4.33 -10.82
CA PHE A 85 -3.21 -4.87 -9.47
C PHE A 85 -4.55 -5.56 -9.23
N ILE A 86 -5.59 -5.13 -9.91
CA ILE A 86 -6.92 -5.71 -9.83
C ILE A 86 -7.49 -5.93 -11.23
N TYR A 87 -8.51 -6.78 -11.32
CA TYR A 87 -9.31 -6.94 -12.53
C TYR A 87 -10.80 -6.93 -12.16
N THR A 88 -11.63 -6.49 -13.10
CA THR A 88 -13.08 -6.40 -12.91
C THR A 88 -13.79 -7.37 -13.83
N VAL A 89 -14.74 -8.11 -13.27
CA VAL A 89 -15.62 -9.01 -14.00
C VAL A 89 -17.02 -8.41 -13.98
N ALA A 90 -17.58 -8.13 -15.16
CA ALA A 90 -18.91 -7.55 -15.29
C ALA A 90 -19.96 -8.38 -14.54
N GLY A 91 -20.74 -7.71 -13.69
CA GLY A 91 -21.77 -8.33 -12.85
C GLY A 91 -21.25 -9.11 -11.63
N LYS A 92 -19.94 -9.27 -11.45
CA LYS A 92 -19.36 -10.03 -10.33
C LYS A 92 -18.47 -9.18 -9.41
N GLY A 93 -17.94 -8.05 -9.88
CA GLY A 93 -17.12 -7.12 -9.10
C GLY A 93 -15.63 -7.14 -9.45
N SER A 94 -14.83 -6.61 -8.54
CA SER A 94 -13.39 -6.49 -8.71
C SER A 94 -12.64 -7.49 -7.82
N PHE A 95 -11.53 -7.98 -8.33
CA PHE A 95 -10.71 -9.02 -7.71
C PHE A 95 -9.23 -8.67 -7.80
N VAL A 96 -8.45 -9.17 -6.86
CA VAL A 96 -7.00 -9.05 -6.90
C VAL A 96 -6.44 -9.82 -8.10
N ALA A 97 -5.65 -9.15 -8.93
CA ALA A 97 -5.04 -9.79 -10.10
C ALA A 97 -3.98 -10.81 -9.69
N PRO A 98 -3.72 -11.83 -10.53
CA PRO A 98 -2.61 -12.75 -10.32
C PRO A 98 -1.29 -12.00 -10.18
N LYS A 99 -0.38 -12.53 -9.36
CA LYS A 99 0.94 -11.94 -9.12
C LYS A 99 1.70 -11.76 -10.44
N ASN A 100 1.93 -10.52 -10.81
CA ASN A 100 2.89 -10.20 -11.85
C ASN A 100 4.26 -9.96 -11.22
N VAL A 101 5.16 -10.91 -11.39
CA VAL A 101 6.53 -10.86 -10.82
C VAL A 101 7.30 -9.63 -11.32
N GLU A 102 7.12 -9.25 -12.58
CA GLU A 102 7.75 -8.06 -13.14
C GLU A 102 7.23 -6.78 -12.50
N LEU A 103 5.92 -6.68 -12.30
CA LEU A 103 5.30 -5.55 -11.63
C LEU A 103 5.79 -5.41 -10.18
N LEU A 104 5.84 -6.51 -9.44
CA LEU A 104 6.38 -6.54 -8.07
C LEU A 104 7.85 -6.11 -8.05
N ARG A 105 8.63 -6.58 -9.01
CA ARG A 105 10.03 -6.20 -9.14
C ARG A 105 10.19 -4.70 -9.39
N GLU A 106 9.43 -4.14 -10.32
CA GLU A 106 9.45 -2.70 -10.62
C GLU A 106 9.08 -1.86 -9.39
N GLU A 107 8.04 -2.25 -8.66
CA GLU A 107 7.63 -1.56 -7.45
C GLU A 107 8.70 -1.61 -6.35
N ASN A 108 9.34 -2.76 -6.19
CA ASN A 108 10.41 -2.90 -5.23
C ASN A 108 11.66 -2.08 -5.64
N LEU A 109 11.98 -2.03 -6.92
CA LEU A 109 13.07 -1.20 -7.43
C LEU A 109 12.81 0.29 -7.15
N LYS A 110 11.60 0.78 -7.37
CA LYS A 110 11.22 2.16 -7.03
C LYS A 110 11.38 2.47 -5.54
N LYS A 111 11.00 1.52 -4.68
CA LYS A 111 11.18 1.67 -3.23
C LYS A 111 12.66 1.72 -2.84
N ILE A 112 13.46 0.81 -3.40
CA ILE A 112 14.91 0.78 -3.18
C ILE A 112 15.52 2.13 -3.59
N GLU A 113 15.18 2.63 -4.77
CA GLU A 113 15.66 3.94 -5.23
C GLU A 113 15.29 5.07 -4.26
N THR A 114 14.06 5.08 -3.79
CA THR A 114 13.60 6.08 -2.80
C THR A 114 14.40 5.99 -1.50
N TYR A 115 14.61 4.78 -0.98
CA TYR A 115 15.41 4.58 0.23
C TYR A 115 16.88 4.98 0.03
N MET A 116 17.43 4.69 -1.14
CA MET A 116 18.80 5.12 -1.47
C MET A 116 18.93 6.65 -1.46
N GLN A 117 17.95 7.37 -2.00
CA GLN A 117 17.92 8.83 -1.96
C GLN A 117 17.83 9.36 -0.52
N GLU A 118 17.03 8.75 0.34
CA GLU A 118 16.92 9.11 1.75
C GLU A 118 18.23 8.81 2.51
N ILE A 119 18.83 7.66 2.25
CA ILE A 119 20.15 7.30 2.81
C ILE A 119 21.20 8.35 2.41
N GLN A 120 21.20 8.76 1.15
CA GLN A 120 22.15 9.75 0.65
C GLN A 120 22.00 11.10 1.36
N LYS A 121 20.77 11.56 1.57
CA LYS A 121 20.49 12.79 2.33
C LYS A 121 20.99 12.70 3.77
N LEU A 122 20.72 11.58 4.44
CA LEU A 122 21.17 11.35 5.82
C LEU A 122 22.68 11.25 5.90
N ALA A 123 23.33 10.57 4.96
CA ALA A 123 24.78 10.44 4.89
C ALA A 123 25.47 11.80 4.82
N VAL A 124 24.97 12.68 3.96
CA VAL A 124 25.49 14.07 3.85
C VAL A 124 25.39 14.81 5.20
N SER A 125 24.26 14.68 5.89
CA SER A 125 24.06 15.33 7.20
C SER A 125 24.97 14.77 8.30
N CYS A 126 25.42 13.52 8.17
CA CYS A 126 26.34 12.85 9.10
C CYS A 126 27.81 12.98 8.69
N GLY A 127 28.10 13.60 7.55
CA GLY A 127 29.45 13.67 7.01
C GLY A 127 30.01 12.35 6.50
N LEU A 128 29.12 11.41 6.15
CA LEU A 128 29.50 10.10 5.59
C LEU A 128 29.60 10.16 4.08
N GLY A 129 30.63 9.54 3.53
CA GLY A 129 30.83 9.35 2.10
C GLY A 129 30.22 8.04 1.59
N LEU A 130 30.30 7.83 0.28
CA LEU A 130 29.80 6.61 -0.36
C LEU A 130 30.45 5.33 0.21
N GLU A 131 31.75 5.34 0.42
CA GLU A 131 32.47 4.19 0.94
C GLU A 131 32.04 3.81 2.37
N ASP A 132 31.72 4.79 3.18
CA ASP A 132 31.18 4.55 4.54
C ASP A 132 29.83 3.82 4.46
N ILE A 133 28.94 4.25 3.54
CA ILE A 133 27.64 3.62 3.33
C ILE A 133 27.78 2.19 2.79
N ILE A 134 28.70 1.97 1.86
CA ILE A 134 28.99 0.64 1.33
C ILE A 134 29.47 -0.30 2.45
N GLU A 135 30.36 0.17 3.32
CA GLU A 135 30.84 -0.61 4.46
C GLU A 135 29.72 -0.93 5.45
N MET A 136 28.82 0.01 5.72
CA MET A 136 27.64 -0.23 6.56
C MET A 136 26.75 -1.33 5.98
N PHE A 137 26.55 -1.36 4.67
CA PHE A 137 25.80 -2.43 4.00
C PHE A 137 26.48 -3.79 4.09
N ARG A 138 27.81 -3.85 3.95
CA ARG A 138 28.57 -5.10 4.11
C ARG A 138 28.39 -5.70 5.50
N VAL A 139 28.47 -4.86 6.52
CA VAL A 139 28.25 -5.30 7.92
C VAL A 139 26.87 -5.88 8.13
N LEU A 140 25.83 -5.31 7.49
CA LEU A 140 24.45 -5.81 7.58
C LEU A 140 24.26 -7.18 6.90
N GLU A 141 25.11 -7.54 5.92
CA GLU A 141 25.04 -8.85 5.23
C GLU A 141 25.73 -9.97 6.03
N GLU A 142 26.61 -9.62 6.96
CA GLU A 142 27.37 -10.60 7.78
C GLU A 142 26.60 -11.08 9.01
N ASP A 143 25.49 -10.41 9.38
CA ASP A 143 24.60 -10.77 10.48
C ASP A 143 23.43 -11.66 10.01
#